data_9e10b8b6767d611d525d1d5e7ccf3dbb
#
_entry.id   9e10b8b6767d611d525d1d5e7ccf3dbb
#
_cell.length_a   1.000
_cell.length_b   1.000
_cell.length_c   1.000
_cell.angle_alpha   90.00
_cell.angle_beta   90.00
_cell.angle_gamma   90.00
#
_symmetry.space_group_name_H-M   'P 1'
#
loop_
_entity.id
_entity.type
_entity.pdbx_description
1 polymer ?
#
loop_
_entity_poly.entity_id
_entity_poly.type
_entity_poly.pdbx_seq_one_letter_code
_entity_poly.pdbx_strand_id
1 'polypeptide(L)'
;INLGPRVGKFINGVAQTIAPHSLPMTLIGLMMIIFGFFGFLGGCIIFNGGETGWTTIYGNPTNLSAFAFNTLMGFAGGVIGCYIASRDPFWTMSGGLVGIISVAAGLDLYDPELAFIIAVVTGVLAVKFAKLIENFGIDDAVGAVSVHGFTGVWAVFLVGVFADGMPNVGDLPEISLMGQTIGAIVMAAVGFIPGYGISLILKKA
;
A
#
# COMPACT_ATOMS: atom_id res chain seq x y z
N ILE A 1 -16.14 8.65 -7.21
CA ILE A 1 -16.37 9.90 -7.94
C ILE A 1 -17.68 9.82 -8.75
N ASN A 2 -17.79 8.90 -9.70
CA ASN A 2 -18.95 8.86 -10.63
C ASN A 2 -20.27 8.47 -9.98
N LEU A 3 -20.26 7.58 -8.99
CA LEU A 3 -21.47 7.10 -8.29
C LEU A 3 -21.92 8.05 -7.19
N GLY A 4 -21.11 9.02 -6.83
CA GLY A 4 -21.38 9.95 -5.73
C GLY A 4 -21.03 9.38 -4.35
N PRO A 5 -21.06 10.23 -3.33
CA PRO A 5 -20.81 9.83 -1.94
C PRO A 5 -21.99 9.08 -1.34
N ARG A 6 -21.73 8.30 -0.30
CA ARG A 6 -22.78 7.69 0.53
C ARG A 6 -23.68 8.76 1.13
N VAL A 7 -24.95 8.40 1.34
CA VAL A 7 -25.92 9.29 1.98
C VAL A 7 -25.42 9.71 3.37
N GLY A 8 -25.42 11.01 3.62
CA GLY A 8 -24.94 11.57 4.90
C GLY A 8 -23.43 11.69 5.05
N LYS A 9 -22.63 11.31 4.03
CA LYS A 9 -21.17 11.47 4.11
C LYS A 9 -20.74 12.93 4.11
N PHE A 10 -21.40 13.78 3.36
CA PHE A 10 -21.13 15.22 3.34
C PHE A 10 -22.40 15.99 3.72
N ILE A 11 -22.29 16.82 4.77
CA ILE A 11 -23.34 17.73 5.22
C ILE A 11 -22.78 19.14 5.07
N ASN A 12 -23.43 19.98 4.27
CA ASN A 12 -22.99 21.35 3.98
C ASN A 12 -21.49 21.41 3.52
N GLY A 13 -21.05 20.41 2.73
CA GLY A 13 -19.67 20.33 2.25
C GLY A 13 -18.66 19.81 3.27
N VAL A 14 -19.07 19.48 4.48
CA VAL A 14 -18.19 18.93 5.52
C VAL A 14 -18.33 17.41 5.60
N ALA A 15 -17.19 16.72 5.52
CA ALA A 15 -17.15 15.27 5.64
C ALA A 15 -17.57 14.82 7.04
N GLN A 16 -18.51 13.87 7.08
CA GLN A 16 -18.98 13.24 8.32
C GLN A 16 -18.35 11.86 8.49
N THR A 17 -18.07 11.48 9.74
CA THR A 17 -17.62 10.14 10.05
C THR A 17 -18.79 9.17 9.99
N ILE A 18 -18.70 8.18 9.09
CA ILE A 18 -19.63 7.06 9.05
C ILE A 18 -18.95 5.87 9.72
N ALA A 19 -19.48 5.47 10.88
CA ALA A 19 -18.91 4.34 11.61
C ALA A 19 -18.97 3.04 10.79
N PRO A 20 -17.95 2.17 10.87
CA PRO A 20 -18.02 0.85 10.26
C PRO A 20 -19.11 0.00 10.90
N HIS A 21 -19.75 -0.87 10.12
CA HIS A 21 -20.83 -1.72 10.57
C HIS A 21 -20.40 -2.62 11.76
N SER A 22 -19.21 -3.22 11.68
CA SER A 22 -18.67 -4.09 12.73
C SER A 22 -17.14 -4.06 12.72
N LEU A 23 -16.54 -3.43 13.72
CA LEU A 23 -15.07 -3.45 13.89
C LEU A 23 -14.51 -4.86 14.08
N PRO A 24 -15.13 -5.78 14.86
CA PRO A 24 -14.62 -7.15 14.96
C PRO A 24 -14.59 -7.89 13.63
N MET A 25 -15.64 -7.76 12.80
CA MET A 25 -15.66 -8.37 11.47
C MET A 25 -14.61 -7.73 10.53
N THR A 26 -14.42 -6.43 10.63
CA THR A 26 -13.35 -5.72 9.89
C THR A 26 -11.98 -6.26 10.27
N LEU A 27 -11.72 -6.46 11.57
CA LEU A 27 -10.46 -7.02 12.04
C LEU A 27 -10.23 -8.44 11.52
N ILE A 28 -11.24 -9.31 11.58
CA ILE A 28 -11.13 -10.68 11.05
C ILE A 28 -10.81 -10.64 9.54
N GLY A 29 -11.54 -9.82 8.77
CA GLY A 29 -11.29 -9.67 7.34
C GLY A 29 -9.87 -9.17 7.04
N LEU A 30 -9.39 -8.18 7.77
CA LEU A 30 -8.03 -7.66 7.64
C LEU A 30 -6.99 -8.73 7.97
N MET A 31 -7.17 -9.51 9.04
CA MET A 31 -6.25 -10.59 9.39
C MET A 31 -6.20 -11.69 8.33
N MET A 32 -7.35 -12.02 7.71
CA MET A 32 -7.40 -12.97 6.60
C MET A 32 -6.64 -12.44 5.37
N ILE A 33 -6.79 -11.16 5.04
CA ILE A 33 -6.06 -10.52 3.94
C ILE A 33 -4.56 -10.52 4.24
N ILE A 34 -4.16 -10.15 5.46
CA ILE A 34 -2.75 -10.11 5.89
C ILE A 34 -2.13 -11.50 5.79
N PHE A 35 -2.84 -12.54 6.24
CA PHE A 35 -2.39 -13.92 6.08
C PHE A 35 -2.19 -14.28 4.59
N GLY A 36 -3.13 -13.88 3.73
CA GLY A 36 -3.01 -14.05 2.28
C GLY A 36 -1.80 -13.35 1.66
N PHE A 37 -1.39 -12.21 2.22
CA PHE A 37 -0.20 -11.50 1.74
C PHE A 37 1.09 -12.29 1.88
N PHE A 38 1.22 -13.13 2.90
CA PHE A 38 2.41 -14.00 3.01
C PHE A 38 2.51 -14.97 1.84
N GLY A 39 1.39 -15.57 1.42
CA GLY A 39 1.37 -16.43 0.22
C GLY A 39 1.62 -15.66 -1.07
N PHE A 40 0.98 -14.49 -1.21
CA PHE A 40 1.13 -13.64 -2.38
C PHE A 40 2.58 -13.13 -2.55
N LEU A 41 3.12 -12.50 -1.53
CA LEU A 41 4.47 -11.90 -1.58
C LEU A 41 5.55 -12.98 -1.69
N GLY A 42 5.42 -14.07 -0.93
CA GLY A 42 6.33 -15.21 -1.04
C GLY A 42 6.31 -15.84 -2.44
N GLY A 43 5.12 -15.99 -3.03
CA GLY A 43 4.95 -16.46 -4.40
C GLY A 43 5.64 -15.57 -5.44
N CYS A 44 5.53 -14.24 -5.29
CA CYS A 44 6.19 -13.29 -6.18
C CYS A 44 7.72 -13.42 -6.12
N ILE A 45 8.28 -13.55 -4.93
CA ILE A 45 9.74 -13.68 -4.73
C ILE A 45 10.25 -15.00 -5.31
N ILE A 46 9.58 -16.12 -5.06
CA ILE A 46 9.95 -17.43 -5.60
C ILE A 46 9.89 -17.40 -7.15
N PHE A 47 8.85 -16.79 -7.70
CA PHE A 47 8.67 -16.70 -9.16
C PHE A 47 9.78 -15.90 -9.85
N ASN A 48 10.36 -14.93 -9.15
CA ASN A 48 11.47 -14.12 -9.64
C ASN A 48 12.86 -14.76 -9.41
N GLY A 49 12.92 -16.04 -9.05
CA GLY A 49 14.17 -16.76 -8.85
C GLY A 49 14.84 -16.54 -7.48
N GLY A 50 14.11 -16.02 -6.51
CA GLY A 50 14.56 -15.76 -5.15
C GLY A 50 14.69 -17.02 -4.26
N GLU A 51 14.93 -18.18 -4.84
CA GLU A 51 15.09 -19.45 -4.10
C GLU A 51 16.43 -19.51 -3.34
N THR A 52 17.46 -18.89 -3.90
CA THR A 52 18.79 -18.83 -3.30
C THR A 52 19.09 -17.41 -2.86
N GLY A 53 19.63 -17.22 -1.70
CA GLY A 53 19.90 -15.93 -1.09
C GLY A 53 20.30 -14.82 -2.08
N TRP A 54 19.84 -13.63 -1.79
CA TRP A 54 20.16 -12.39 -2.51
C TRP A 54 20.68 -11.35 -1.52
N THR A 55 20.92 -10.16 -1.97
CA THR A 55 21.51 -9.10 -1.15
C THR A 55 20.58 -7.91 -1.04
N THR A 56 20.41 -7.35 0.17
CA THR A 56 19.72 -6.09 0.37
C THR A 56 20.50 -4.91 -0.21
N ILE A 57 19.87 -3.74 -0.24
CA ILE A 57 20.51 -2.49 -0.69
C ILE A 57 21.75 -2.10 0.12
N TYR A 58 21.91 -2.64 1.32
CA TYR A 58 23.09 -2.43 2.18
C TYR A 58 24.14 -3.55 2.05
N GLY A 59 23.93 -4.50 1.14
CA GLY A 59 24.85 -5.61 0.93
C GLY A 59 24.69 -6.76 1.93
N ASN A 60 23.66 -6.75 2.78
CA ASN A 60 23.42 -7.82 3.72
C ASN A 60 22.79 -9.03 3.00
N PRO A 61 23.30 -10.25 3.23
CA PRO A 61 22.69 -11.43 2.65
C PRO A 61 21.27 -11.63 3.20
N THR A 62 20.34 -11.95 2.32
CA THR A 62 18.94 -12.21 2.65
C THR A 62 18.43 -13.48 1.96
N ASN A 63 17.25 -13.93 2.30
CA ASN A 63 16.63 -15.13 1.77
C ASN A 63 15.09 -15.06 1.92
N LEU A 64 14.41 -16.13 1.51
CA LEU A 64 12.96 -16.20 1.56
C LEU A 64 12.37 -15.94 2.96
N SER A 65 13.07 -16.26 4.05
CA SER A 65 12.56 -15.98 5.40
C SER A 65 12.63 -14.49 5.76
N ALA A 66 13.55 -13.72 5.16
CA ALA A 66 13.65 -12.30 5.39
C ALA A 66 12.40 -11.54 4.89
N PHE A 67 11.79 -11.98 3.78
CA PHE A 67 10.55 -11.35 3.30
C PHE A 67 9.42 -11.46 4.34
N ALA A 68 9.29 -12.61 5.00
CA ALA A 68 8.26 -12.80 6.02
C ALA A 68 8.49 -11.84 7.20
N PHE A 69 9.74 -11.68 7.60
CA PHE A 69 10.10 -10.74 8.67
C PHE A 69 9.84 -9.28 8.25
N ASN A 70 10.25 -8.89 7.05
CA ASN A 70 9.96 -7.55 6.52
C ASN A 70 8.46 -7.28 6.36
N THR A 71 7.66 -8.30 6.01
CA THR A 71 6.20 -8.20 5.99
C THR A 71 5.65 -7.88 7.39
N LEU A 72 6.17 -8.53 8.45
CA LEU A 72 5.79 -8.23 9.83
C LEU A 72 6.25 -6.84 10.27
N MET A 73 7.45 -6.42 9.87
CA MET A 73 7.95 -5.06 10.16
C MET A 73 7.10 -4.00 9.46
N GLY A 74 6.72 -4.25 8.21
CA GLY A 74 5.77 -3.42 7.47
C GLY A 74 4.42 -3.33 8.19
N PHE A 75 3.85 -4.48 8.55
CA PHE A 75 2.60 -4.55 9.31
C PHE A 75 2.66 -3.71 10.59
N ALA A 76 3.66 -3.94 11.43
CA ALA A 76 3.82 -3.26 12.71
C ALA A 76 4.01 -1.75 12.54
N GLY A 77 4.89 -1.34 11.62
CA GLY A 77 5.15 0.06 11.32
C GLY A 77 3.91 0.79 10.81
N GLY A 78 3.16 0.18 9.90
CA GLY A 78 1.93 0.77 9.36
C GLY A 78 0.83 0.95 10.41
N VAL A 79 0.63 -0.03 11.29
CA VAL A 79 -0.30 0.07 12.44
C VAL A 79 0.07 1.26 13.33
N ILE A 80 1.35 1.38 13.69
CA ILE A 80 1.85 2.47 14.53
C ILE A 80 1.69 3.82 13.81
N GLY A 81 2.07 3.93 12.55
CA GLY A 81 1.97 5.16 11.77
C GLY A 81 0.53 5.65 11.63
N CYS A 82 -0.40 4.77 11.28
CA CYS A 82 -1.81 5.10 11.18
C CYS A 82 -2.41 5.47 12.54
N TYR A 83 -2.03 4.78 13.62
CA TYR A 83 -2.46 5.12 14.97
C TYR A 83 -1.99 6.52 15.38
N ILE A 84 -0.73 6.85 15.15
CA ILE A 84 -0.17 8.18 15.46
C ILE A 84 -0.95 9.28 14.74
N ALA A 85 -1.31 9.06 13.46
CA ALA A 85 -1.94 10.07 12.62
C ALA A 85 -3.46 10.21 12.84
N SER A 86 -4.16 9.15 13.22
CA SER A 86 -5.62 9.12 13.26
C SER A 86 -6.22 8.98 14.66
N ARG A 87 -5.58 8.18 15.52
CA ARG A 87 -6.16 7.71 16.80
C ARG A 87 -7.49 6.98 16.63
N ASP A 88 -7.78 6.54 15.43
CA ASP A 88 -9.03 5.87 15.06
C ASP A 88 -8.82 4.35 14.94
N PRO A 89 -9.69 3.50 15.49
CA PRO A 89 -9.53 2.06 15.45
C PRO A 89 -9.52 1.48 14.02
N PHE A 90 -10.38 1.99 13.13
CA PHE A 90 -10.45 1.51 11.76
C PHE A 90 -9.15 1.81 10.99
N TRP A 91 -8.65 3.06 11.09
CA TRP A 91 -7.38 3.43 10.47
C TRP A 91 -6.19 2.71 11.09
N THR A 92 -6.21 2.49 12.41
CA THR A 92 -5.16 1.73 13.10
C THR A 92 -5.06 0.31 12.55
N MET A 93 -6.19 -0.38 12.42
CA MET A 93 -6.24 -1.73 11.85
C MET A 93 -5.85 -1.73 10.37
N SER A 94 -6.38 -0.80 9.58
CA SER A 94 -6.04 -0.64 8.16
C SER A 94 -4.56 -0.32 7.95
N GLY A 95 -3.90 0.26 8.95
CA GLY A 95 -2.47 0.51 8.96
C GLY A 95 -1.63 -0.73 8.72
N GLY A 96 -2.10 -1.90 9.12
CA GLY A 96 -1.43 -3.16 8.81
C GLY A 96 -1.31 -3.41 7.31
N LEU A 97 -2.39 -3.15 6.54
CA LEU A 97 -2.35 -3.24 5.08
C LEU A 97 -1.47 -2.14 4.47
N VAL A 98 -1.65 -0.89 4.93
CA VAL A 98 -0.81 0.24 4.47
C VAL A 98 0.67 -0.08 4.63
N GLY A 99 1.06 -0.59 5.79
CA GLY A 99 2.45 -0.92 6.07
C GLY A 99 2.99 -2.02 5.17
N ILE A 100 2.26 -3.13 5.01
CA ILE A 100 2.68 -4.23 4.12
C ILE A 100 2.79 -3.73 2.68
N ILE A 101 1.79 -3.01 2.17
CA ILE A 101 1.80 -2.49 0.80
C ILE A 101 2.96 -1.51 0.59
N SER A 102 3.28 -0.69 1.60
CA SER A 102 4.35 0.31 1.50
C SER A 102 5.74 -0.27 1.31
N VAL A 103 5.96 -1.51 1.75
CA VAL A 103 7.24 -2.20 1.63
C VAL A 103 7.24 -3.31 0.57
N ALA A 104 6.06 -3.68 0.06
CA ALA A 104 5.89 -4.82 -0.83
C ALA A 104 6.76 -4.78 -2.09
N ALA A 105 6.97 -3.58 -2.67
CA ALA A 105 7.77 -3.41 -3.88
C ALA A 105 9.28 -3.60 -3.66
N GLY A 106 9.78 -3.41 -2.43
CA GLY A 106 11.19 -3.57 -2.07
C GLY A 106 11.41 -4.56 -0.93
N LEU A 107 10.48 -5.50 -0.76
CA LEU A 107 10.44 -6.40 0.40
C LEU A 107 11.67 -7.30 0.53
N ASP A 108 12.27 -7.65 -0.59
CA ASP A 108 13.50 -8.43 -0.73
C ASP A 108 14.77 -7.57 -0.73
N LEU A 109 14.62 -6.26 -0.88
CA LEU A 109 15.73 -5.31 -0.97
C LEU A 109 16.00 -4.56 0.33
N TYR A 110 14.97 -4.38 1.16
CA TYR A 110 15.08 -3.60 2.40
C TYR A 110 15.57 -4.45 3.57
N ASP A 111 16.41 -3.85 4.42
CA ASP A 111 16.65 -4.38 5.75
C ASP A 111 15.43 -4.10 6.65
N PRO A 112 15.19 -4.90 7.69
CA PRO A 112 13.99 -4.81 8.53
C PRO A 112 13.75 -3.44 9.15
N GLU A 113 14.80 -2.74 9.55
CA GLU A 113 14.74 -1.41 10.15
C GLU A 113 14.19 -0.39 9.15
N LEU A 114 14.67 -0.44 7.91
CA LEU A 114 14.21 0.44 6.84
C LEU A 114 12.75 0.12 6.48
N ALA A 115 12.39 -1.15 6.38
CA ALA A 115 11.02 -1.59 6.13
C ALA A 115 10.07 -1.04 7.20
N PHE A 116 10.46 -1.13 8.48
CA PHE A 116 9.67 -0.57 9.58
C PHE A 116 9.49 0.95 9.47
N ILE A 117 10.59 1.68 9.23
CA ILE A 117 10.55 3.15 9.12
C ILE A 117 9.70 3.60 7.93
N ILE A 118 9.86 2.99 6.76
CA ILE A 118 9.03 3.24 5.59
C ILE A 118 7.56 3.06 5.94
N ALA A 119 7.23 1.96 6.61
CA ALA A 119 5.85 1.65 6.96
C ALA A 119 5.25 2.65 7.96
N VAL A 120 5.99 3.09 8.97
CA VAL A 120 5.55 4.13 9.93
C VAL A 120 5.26 5.43 9.20
N VAL A 121 6.20 5.90 8.38
CA VAL A 121 6.05 7.16 7.62
C VAL A 121 4.86 7.06 6.67
N THR A 122 4.76 5.96 5.93
CA THR A 122 3.65 5.76 4.99
C THR A 122 2.31 5.68 5.69
N GLY A 123 2.23 5.07 6.87
CA GLY A 123 1.02 5.04 7.68
C GLY A 123 0.51 6.45 8.02
N VAL A 124 1.42 7.34 8.41
CA VAL A 124 1.06 8.75 8.66
C VAL A 124 0.60 9.45 7.38
N LEU A 125 1.31 9.24 6.27
CA LEU A 125 0.99 9.86 4.99
C LEU A 125 -0.34 9.37 4.42
N ALA A 126 -0.64 8.08 4.51
CA ALA A 126 -1.88 7.49 4.02
C ALA A 126 -3.12 8.08 4.69
N VAL A 127 -3.08 8.27 6.02
CA VAL A 127 -4.17 8.92 6.75
C VAL A 127 -4.34 10.38 6.33
N LYS A 128 -3.24 11.11 6.13
CA LYS A 128 -3.29 12.50 5.64
C LYS A 128 -3.85 12.56 4.22
N PHE A 129 -3.45 11.63 3.37
CA PHE A 129 -3.95 11.54 2.00
C PHE A 129 -5.44 11.21 1.95
N ALA A 130 -5.95 10.33 2.82
CA ALA A 130 -7.37 10.06 2.94
C ALA A 130 -8.17 11.32 3.29
N LYS A 131 -7.69 12.11 4.23
CA LYS A 131 -8.31 13.40 4.58
C LYS A 131 -8.28 14.39 3.41
N LEU A 132 -7.18 14.40 2.65
CA LEU A 132 -7.08 15.23 1.45
C LEU A 132 -8.14 14.86 0.41
N ILE A 133 -8.35 13.56 0.16
CA ILE A 133 -9.39 13.08 -0.78
C ILE A 133 -10.80 13.48 -0.29
N GLU A 134 -11.07 13.35 1.00
CA GLU A 134 -12.33 13.79 1.58
C GLU A 134 -12.57 15.30 1.40
N ASN A 135 -11.53 16.13 1.51
CA ASN A 135 -11.63 17.57 1.27
C ASN A 135 -11.99 17.92 -0.18
N PHE A 136 -11.72 17.02 -1.13
CA PHE A 136 -12.19 17.13 -2.52
C PHE A 136 -13.60 16.60 -2.72
N GLY A 137 -14.31 16.25 -1.66
CA GLY A 137 -15.68 15.73 -1.74
C GLY A 137 -15.79 14.29 -2.23
N ILE A 138 -14.68 13.53 -2.19
CA ILE A 138 -14.63 12.13 -2.63
C ILE A 138 -14.82 11.24 -1.40
N ASP A 139 -15.84 10.38 -1.44
CA ASP A 139 -16.10 9.38 -0.39
C ASP A 139 -15.33 8.09 -0.71
N ASP A 140 -14.18 7.92 -0.05
CA ASP A 140 -13.41 6.68 -0.07
C ASP A 140 -13.82 5.81 1.13
N ALA A 141 -14.91 5.07 0.96
CA ALA A 141 -15.66 4.42 2.05
C ALA A 141 -14.82 3.49 2.95
N VAL A 142 -13.83 2.83 2.37
CA VAL A 142 -12.94 1.87 3.08
C VAL A 142 -11.48 2.29 3.01
N GLY A 143 -11.19 3.47 2.53
CA GLY A 143 -9.83 3.95 2.35
C GLY A 143 -9.09 3.29 1.18
N ALA A 144 -9.80 2.69 0.21
CA ALA A 144 -9.16 1.92 -0.87
C ALA A 144 -8.19 2.77 -1.70
N VAL A 145 -8.54 4.03 -1.99
CA VAL A 145 -7.66 4.93 -2.74
C VAL A 145 -6.41 5.26 -1.93
N SER A 146 -6.54 5.49 -0.63
CA SER A 146 -5.40 5.80 0.24
C SER A 146 -4.55 4.56 0.54
N VAL A 147 -5.20 3.44 0.92
CA VAL A 147 -4.52 2.21 1.35
C VAL A 147 -3.83 1.51 0.17
N HIS A 148 -4.46 1.47 -1.00
CA HIS A 148 -3.93 0.74 -2.16
C HIS A 148 -3.36 1.69 -3.23
N GLY A 149 -4.12 2.70 -3.66
CA GLY A 149 -3.72 3.60 -4.73
C GLY A 149 -2.51 4.46 -4.36
N PHE A 150 -2.66 5.30 -3.35
CA PHE A 150 -1.56 6.15 -2.88
C PHE A 150 -0.38 5.33 -2.39
N THR A 151 -0.63 4.38 -1.48
CA THR A 151 0.44 3.59 -0.86
C THR A 151 1.18 2.73 -1.90
N GLY A 152 0.48 2.16 -2.88
CA GLY A 152 1.12 1.36 -3.93
C GLY A 152 2.03 2.19 -4.85
N VAL A 153 1.55 3.36 -5.30
CA VAL A 153 2.38 4.31 -6.08
C VAL A 153 3.58 4.78 -5.26
N TRP A 154 3.37 5.11 -4.00
CA TRP A 154 4.41 5.54 -3.07
C TRP A 154 5.45 4.45 -2.84
N ALA A 155 5.04 3.19 -2.66
CA ALA A 155 5.93 2.04 -2.48
C ALA A 155 6.87 1.84 -3.66
N VAL A 156 6.33 1.87 -4.88
CA VAL A 156 7.13 1.74 -6.11
C VAL A 156 8.11 2.91 -6.26
N PHE A 157 7.66 4.13 -5.96
CA PHE A 157 8.54 5.31 -5.97
C PHE A 157 9.71 5.16 -4.97
N LEU A 158 9.44 4.65 -3.76
CA LEU A 158 10.48 4.44 -2.75
C LEU A 158 11.52 3.40 -3.16
N VAL A 159 11.14 2.37 -3.91
CA VAL A 159 12.13 1.44 -4.50
C VAL A 159 13.08 2.19 -5.42
N GLY A 160 12.57 3.07 -6.27
CA GLY A 160 13.42 3.93 -7.09
C GLY A 160 14.33 4.85 -6.29
N VAL A 161 13.90 5.30 -5.09
CA VAL A 161 14.73 6.16 -4.23
C VAL A 161 15.83 5.38 -3.51
N PHE A 162 15.50 4.20 -2.97
CA PHE A 162 16.42 3.45 -2.11
C PHE A 162 17.27 2.42 -2.86
N ALA A 163 16.78 1.89 -3.98
CA ALA A 163 17.42 0.82 -4.72
C ALA A 163 17.90 1.26 -6.12
N ASP A 164 18.06 2.57 -6.37
CA ASP A 164 18.56 3.09 -7.64
C ASP A 164 19.93 2.50 -7.99
N GLY A 165 20.09 1.98 -9.21
CA GLY A 165 21.32 1.31 -9.66
C GLY A 165 21.50 -0.14 -9.18
N MET A 166 20.55 -0.69 -8.41
CA MET A 166 20.59 -2.10 -8.02
C MET A 166 20.29 -3.01 -9.23
N PRO A 167 20.99 -4.16 -9.32
CA PRO A 167 20.70 -5.14 -10.37
C PRO A 167 19.29 -5.69 -10.23
N ASN A 168 18.64 -5.91 -11.35
CA ASN A 168 17.34 -6.55 -11.42
C ASN A 168 17.49 -8.04 -11.73
N VAL A 169 16.37 -8.76 -11.71
CA VAL A 169 16.35 -10.21 -11.98
C VAL A 169 16.61 -10.48 -13.46
N GLY A 170 17.51 -11.41 -13.76
CA GLY A 170 17.84 -11.83 -15.14
C GLY A 170 18.45 -10.69 -15.96
N ASP A 171 18.06 -10.59 -17.23
CA ASP A 171 18.54 -9.59 -18.18
C ASP A 171 17.74 -8.29 -18.17
N LEU A 172 16.93 -8.04 -17.13
CA LEU A 172 16.16 -6.81 -16.99
C LEU A 172 17.09 -5.63 -16.65
N PRO A 173 16.73 -4.41 -17.08
CA PRO A 173 17.49 -3.21 -16.72
C PRO A 173 17.60 -3.04 -15.20
N GLU A 174 18.67 -2.40 -14.75
CA GLU A 174 18.83 -2.00 -13.35
C GLU A 174 17.64 -1.19 -12.84
N ILE A 175 17.37 -1.30 -11.54
CA ILE A 175 16.34 -0.49 -10.89
C ILE A 175 16.73 0.99 -11.02
N SER A 176 15.80 1.83 -11.46
CA SER A 176 16.04 3.26 -11.55
C SER A 176 14.84 4.07 -11.07
N LEU A 177 15.12 5.21 -10.43
CA LEU A 177 14.08 6.13 -9.98
C LEU A 177 13.12 6.55 -11.11
N MET A 178 13.67 6.82 -12.30
CA MET A 178 12.87 7.17 -13.46
C MET A 178 12.00 5.99 -13.91
N GLY A 179 12.56 4.79 -14.00
CA GLY A 179 11.83 3.57 -14.39
C GLY A 179 10.69 3.26 -13.43
N GLN A 180 10.95 3.31 -12.12
CA GLN A 180 9.95 3.08 -11.10
C GLN A 180 8.84 4.15 -11.14
N THR A 181 9.20 5.41 -11.32
CA THR A 181 8.22 6.50 -11.40
C THR A 181 7.32 6.36 -12.64
N ILE A 182 7.90 6.08 -13.82
CA ILE A 182 7.13 5.85 -15.05
C ILE A 182 6.23 4.61 -14.89
N GLY A 183 6.77 3.51 -14.36
CA GLY A 183 6.03 2.30 -14.09
C GLY A 183 4.82 2.53 -13.19
N ALA A 184 5.01 3.27 -12.09
CA ALA A 184 3.94 3.63 -11.16
C ALA A 184 2.83 4.44 -11.86
N ILE A 185 3.19 5.43 -12.70
CA ILE A 185 2.22 6.24 -13.45
C ILE A 185 1.45 5.38 -14.46
N VAL A 186 2.15 4.53 -15.20
CA VAL A 186 1.53 3.63 -16.19
C VAL A 186 0.55 2.68 -15.50
N MET A 187 0.95 2.04 -14.42
CA MET A 187 0.08 1.12 -13.67
C MET A 187 -1.14 1.83 -13.06
N ALA A 188 -0.95 3.03 -12.54
CA ALA A 188 -2.06 3.86 -12.06
C ALA A 188 -3.04 4.19 -13.19
N ALA A 189 -2.55 4.54 -14.38
CA ALA A 189 -3.38 4.81 -15.55
C ALA A 189 -4.14 3.56 -16.04
N VAL A 190 -3.45 2.40 -16.09
CA VAL A 190 -4.05 1.11 -16.48
C VAL A 190 -5.17 0.69 -15.52
N GLY A 191 -5.05 1.00 -14.24
CA GLY A 191 -6.13 0.77 -13.26
C GLY A 191 -7.25 1.80 -13.34
N PHE A 192 -6.88 3.07 -13.42
CA PHE A 192 -7.83 4.20 -13.36
C PHE A 192 -8.72 4.29 -14.61
N ILE A 193 -8.13 4.19 -15.82
CA ILE A 193 -8.87 4.43 -17.06
C ILE A 193 -10.04 3.44 -17.24
N PRO A 194 -9.83 2.11 -17.18
CA PRO A 194 -10.94 1.16 -17.31
C PRO A 194 -11.90 1.24 -16.12
N GLY A 195 -11.39 1.42 -14.89
CA GLY A 195 -12.24 1.56 -13.72
C GLY A 195 -13.15 2.79 -13.80
N TYR A 196 -12.63 3.91 -14.26
CA TYR A 196 -13.43 5.11 -14.51
C TYR A 196 -14.47 4.89 -15.62
N GLY A 197 -14.08 4.26 -16.73
CA GLY A 197 -14.98 3.94 -17.84
C GLY A 197 -16.13 3.03 -17.41
N ILE A 198 -15.85 1.96 -16.68
CA ILE A 198 -16.86 1.04 -16.16
C ILE A 198 -17.81 1.76 -15.20
N SER A 199 -17.28 2.61 -14.32
CA SER A 199 -18.12 3.36 -13.36
C SER A 199 -19.05 4.37 -14.05
N LEU A 200 -18.68 4.93 -15.22
CA LEU A 200 -19.56 5.77 -16.03
C LEU A 200 -20.73 4.97 -16.61
N ILE A 201 -20.48 3.73 -17.06
CA ILE A 201 -21.52 2.84 -17.58
C ILE A 201 -22.50 2.49 -16.45
N LEU A 202 -21.99 2.07 -15.30
CA LEU A 202 -22.81 1.73 -14.13
C LEU A 202 -23.66 2.89 -13.61
N LYS A 203 -23.17 4.12 -13.75
CA LYS A 203 -23.95 5.31 -13.36
C LYS A 203 -25.17 5.53 -14.24
N LYS A 204 -25.15 5.05 -15.50
CA LYS A 204 -26.26 5.21 -16.46
C LYS A 204 -27.25 4.05 -16.42
N ALA A 205 -26.86 2.91 -15.83
CA ALA A 205 -27.71 1.75 -15.64
C ALA A 205 -28.59 1.90 -14.38
#